data_63614ab835fb42cd87c705d0812b3f64
#
_entry.id   63614ab835fb42cd87c705d0812b3f64
#
_cell.length_a   1.000
_cell.length_b   1.000
_cell.length_c   1.000
_cell.angle_alpha   90.00
_cell.angle_beta   90.00
_cell.angle_gamma   90.00
#
_symmetry.space_group_name_H-M   'P 1'
#
loop_
_entity.id
_entity.type
_entity.pdbx_description
1 polymer ?
#
loop_
_entity_poly.entity_id
_entity_poly.type
_entity_poly.pdbx_seq_one_letter_code
_entity_poly.pdbx_strand_id
1 'polypeptide(L)'
;MNIQIPRIALVVTAVSALVGAPSVSGLAFAADTHKTEALEHARKAVEQGKGKHADALKQHAEEALKHAKEAKKDSHVEEAIKHLQEAVKNAPQVEAATRHVEEAVPHLSAVD
;
A
#
# COMPACT_ATOMS: atom_id res chain seq x y z
N MET A 1 25.21 14.63 -31.40
CA MET A 1 24.97 14.51 -30.97
C MET A 1 24.29 14.04 -30.39
N ASN A 2 23.96 13.69 -30.08
CA ASN A 2 23.37 13.39 -29.45
C ASN A 2 22.74 12.65 -29.10
N ILE A 3 22.49 12.34 -28.98
CA ILE A 3 21.93 11.69 -28.76
C ILE A 3 21.48 11.08 -27.91
N GLN A 4 21.43 10.93 -27.46
CA GLN A 4 21.05 10.53 -26.60
C GLN A 4 20.02 10.07 -26.39
N ILE A 5 19.48 10.20 -26.29
CA ILE A 5 18.46 9.93 -26.20
C ILE A 5 18.01 8.83 -25.94
N PRO A 6 18.04 8.33 -26.17
CA PRO A 6 17.53 7.28 -26.06
C PRO A 6 17.10 6.77 -24.99
N ARG A 7 17.26 6.67 -24.44
CA ARG A 7 16.99 6.25 -23.50
C ARG A 7 15.90 6.04 -23.15
N ILE A 8 15.61 6.17 -22.88
CA ILE A 8 14.63 6.19 -22.52
C ILE A 8 13.91 5.22 -22.55
N ALA A 9 13.69 5.06 -23.01
CA ALA A 9 12.92 4.24 -23.12
C ALA A 9 12.70 3.26 -22.38
N LEU A 10 12.81 3.13 -22.22
CA LEU A 10 12.59 2.36 -21.68
C LEU A 10 11.91 1.92 -20.94
N VAL A 11 11.87 1.86 -20.73
CA VAL A 11 11.39 1.58 -20.00
C VAL A 11 10.48 1.04 -19.74
N VAL A 12 10.08 1.09 -19.59
CA VAL A 12 9.16 0.78 -19.40
C VAL A 12 8.67 -0.16 -19.26
N THR A 13 8.48 -0.27 -19.40
CA THR A 13 8.00 -0.97 -19.47
C THR A 13 7.69 -1.90 -18.98
N ALA A 14 7.85 -2.16 -19.03
CA ALA A 14 7.67 -3.06 -18.73
C ALA A 14 6.90 -3.46 -17.97
N VAL A 15 6.92 -3.45 -17.53
CA VAL A 15 6.29 -3.65 -16.80
C VAL A 15 5.39 -4.23 -16.79
N SER A 16 5.11 -3.99 -16.85
CA SER A 16 4.16 -4.24 -16.86
C SER A 16 3.78 -5.35 -16.91
N ALA A 17 3.89 -5.50 -17.25
CA ALA A 17 3.51 -6.48 -17.54
C ALA A 17 3.14 -7.33 -16.70
N LEU A 18 3.33 -7.41 -16.45
CA LEU A 18 3.09 -8.16 -15.83
C LEU A 18 2.20 -8.43 -15.38
N VAL A 19 2.15 -8.15 -15.11
CA VAL A 19 1.35 -8.21 -14.67
C VAL A 19 0.60 -9.08 -14.87
N GLY A 20 0.38 -8.99 -15.26
CA GLY A 20 -0.53 -9.61 -15.49
C GLY A 20 -0.63 -10.77 -15.08
N ALA A 21 -0.23 -11.04 -15.01
CA ALA A 21 -0.25 -12.15 -14.79
C ALA A 21 -1.11 -12.65 -13.97
N PRO A 22 -1.23 -12.56 -13.49
CA PRO A 22 -1.81 -13.14 -12.73
C PRO A 22 -2.93 -13.62 -12.75
N SER A 23 -3.23 -13.37 -12.77
CA SER A 23 -4.14 -13.73 -12.86
C SER A 23 -4.77 -14.68 -12.47
N VAL A 24 -4.78 -15.01 -12.42
CA VAL A 24 -5.17 -16.02 -12.21
C VAL A 24 -6.05 -16.35 -11.33
N SER A 25 -6.40 -17.01 -11.23
CA SER A 25 -7.04 -17.54 -10.34
C SER A 25 -7.66 -16.77 -9.47
N GLY A 26 -7.69 -15.93 -9.39
CA GLY A 26 -8.16 -15.25 -8.50
C GLY A 26 -9.48 -15.20 -8.00
N LEU A 27 -10.40 -15.83 -8.48
CA LEU A 27 -11.63 -15.81 -8.03
C LEU A 27 -11.76 -16.03 -6.60
N ALA A 28 -11.23 -17.01 -6.11
CA ALA A 28 -11.35 -17.39 -4.74
C ALA A 28 -10.76 -16.38 -3.84
N PHE A 29 -9.86 -15.57 -4.35
CA PHE A 29 -9.14 -14.65 -3.51
C PHE A 29 -9.50 -13.20 -3.72
N ALA A 30 -10.64 -12.95 -4.34
CA ALA A 30 -10.99 -11.58 -4.63
C ALA A 30 -11.01 -10.72 -3.38
N ALA A 31 -11.56 -11.23 -2.29
CA ALA A 31 -11.59 -10.45 -1.06
C ALA A 31 -10.21 -10.28 -0.48
N ASP A 32 -9.35 -11.26 -0.65
CA ASP A 32 -8.00 -11.18 -0.16
C ASP A 32 -7.16 -10.25 -1.01
N THR A 33 -7.53 -10.02 -2.26
CA THR A 33 -6.81 -9.09 -3.10
C THR A 33 -6.80 -7.70 -2.49
N HIS A 34 -7.95 -7.25 -1.99
CA HIS A 34 -8.00 -5.94 -1.36
C HIS A 34 -7.14 -5.90 -0.11
N LYS A 35 -7.16 -6.97 0.65
CA LYS A 35 -6.34 -7.03 1.86
C LYS A 35 -4.87 -7.00 1.50
N THR A 36 -4.48 -7.73 0.48
CA THR A 36 -3.11 -7.75 0.00
C THR A 36 -2.67 -6.38 -0.50
N GLU A 37 -3.53 -5.72 -1.26
CA GLU A 37 -3.22 -4.39 -1.77
C GLU A 37 -3.12 -3.38 -0.63
N ALA A 38 -3.99 -3.51 0.37
CA ALA A 38 -3.90 -2.64 1.53
C ALA A 38 -2.55 -2.83 2.23
N LEU A 39 -2.13 -4.08 2.36
CA LEU A 39 -0.85 -4.38 2.99
C LEU A 39 0.31 -3.77 2.22
N GLU A 40 0.28 -3.89 0.89
CA GLU A 40 1.35 -3.34 0.07
C GLU A 40 1.44 -1.82 0.22
N HIS A 41 0.29 -1.15 0.17
CA HIS A 41 0.29 0.29 0.35
C HIS A 41 0.73 0.67 1.76
N ALA A 42 0.34 -0.12 2.76
CA ALA A 42 0.77 0.16 4.12
C ALA A 42 2.29 0.06 4.24
N ARG A 43 2.88 -0.95 3.61
CA ARG A 43 4.33 -1.09 3.65
C ARG A 43 5.02 0.07 2.95
N LYS A 44 4.46 0.52 1.83
CA LYS A 44 5.01 1.67 1.13
C LYS A 44 4.88 2.92 2.00
N ALA A 45 3.77 3.05 2.72
CA ALA A 45 3.62 4.18 3.62
C ALA A 45 4.71 4.16 4.71
N VAL A 46 5.01 2.99 5.24
CA VAL A 46 6.07 2.88 6.24
C VAL A 46 7.41 3.30 5.65
N GLU A 47 7.70 2.86 4.43
CA GLU A 47 8.95 3.24 3.78
C GLU A 47 9.04 4.74 3.62
N GLN A 48 7.96 5.37 3.20
CA GLN A 48 7.95 6.81 3.03
C GLN A 48 8.07 7.52 4.37
N GLY A 49 7.46 6.95 5.39
CA GLY A 49 7.57 7.52 6.73
C GLY A 49 8.99 7.48 7.26
N LYS A 50 9.67 6.37 7.00
CA LYS A 50 11.06 6.27 7.43
C LYS A 50 11.93 7.25 6.68
N GLY A 51 11.57 7.59 5.46
CA GLY A 51 12.27 8.61 4.69
C GLY A 51 11.81 10.03 5.00
N LYS A 52 10.88 10.18 5.95
CA LYS A 52 10.37 11.48 6.37
C LYS A 52 9.59 12.19 5.27
N HIS A 53 8.93 11.42 4.44
CA HIS A 53 8.10 11.98 3.36
C HIS A 53 6.63 11.92 3.78
N ALA A 54 6.18 12.96 4.46
CA ALA A 54 4.84 12.99 5.03
C ALA A 54 3.75 12.87 3.98
N ASP A 55 3.90 13.59 2.87
CA ASP A 55 2.85 13.57 1.85
C ASP A 55 2.73 12.20 1.20
N ALA A 56 3.86 11.58 0.90
CA ALA A 56 3.83 10.25 0.29
C ALA A 56 3.29 9.22 1.27
N LEU A 57 3.66 9.35 2.54
CA LEU A 57 3.12 8.47 3.56
C LEU A 57 1.61 8.60 3.60
N LYS A 58 1.11 9.82 3.61
CA LYS A 58 -0.32 10.05 3.68
C LYS A 58 -1.03 9.44 2.48
N GLN A 59 -0.49 9.62 1.29
CA GLN A 59 -1.09 9.07 0.09
C GLN A 59 -1.18 7.55 0.15
N HIS A 60 -0.08 6.91 0.52
CA HIS A 60 -0.09 5.45 0.60
C HIS A 60 -1.00 4.95 1.72
N ALA A 61 -1.04 5.67 2.84
CA ALA A 61 -1.93 5.29 3.94
C ALA A 61 -3.39 5.41 3.51
N GLU A 62 -3.71 6.44 2.75
CA GLU A 62 -5.08 6.60 2.24
C GLU A 62 -5.43 5.49 1.26
N GLU A 63 -4.49 5.09 0.40
CA GLU A 63 -4.74 3.98 -0.50
C GLU A 63 -4.92 2.68 0.27
N ALA A 64 -4.10 2.47 1.28
CA ALA A 64 -4.23 1.28 2.11
C ALA A 64 -5.59 1.27 2.80
N LEU A 65 -6.01 2.41 3.30
CA LEU A 65 -7.29 2.52 3.98
C LEU A 65 -8.43 2.21 3.04
N LYS A 66 -8.35 2.71 1.81
CA LYS A 66 -9.37 2.47 0.82
C LYS A 66 -9.51 0.98 0.52
N HIS A 67 -8.39 0.31 0.29
CA HIS A 67 -8.43 -1.12 0.03
C HIS A 67 -8.89 -1.90 1.27
N ALA A 68 -8.47 -1.48 2.44
CA ALA A 68 -8.91 -2.16 3.66
C ALA A 68 -10.41 -2.08 3.84
N LYS A 69 -10.99 -0.95 3.48
CA LYS A 69 -12.44 -0.80 3.58
C LYS A 69 -13.18 -1.68 2.59
N GLU A 70 -12.54 -1.99 1.48
CA GLU A 70 -13.14 -2.86 0.48
C GLU A 70 -12.89 -4.34 0.74
N ALA A 71 -11.97 -4.64 1.62
CA ALA A 71 -11.66 -6.02 1.93
C ALA A 71 -12.76 -6.65 2.75
N LYS A 72 -12.75 -7.97 2.78
CA LYS A 72 -13.68 -8.70 3.61
C LYS A 72 -13.46 -8.28 5.05
N LYS A 73 -14.50 -7.91 5.73
CA LYS A 73 -14.38 -7.40 7.09
C LYS A 73 -14.16 -8.51 8.09
N ASP A 74 -13.16 -8.36 8.89
CA ASP A 74 -12.98 -9.20 10.06
C ASP A 74 -12.31 -8.31 11.10
N SER A 75 -12.07 -8.83 12.29
CA SER A 75 -11.56 -8.00 13.37
C SER A 75 -10.19 -7.43 13.05
N HIS A 76 -9.35 -8.19 12.33
CA HIS A 76 -8.04 -7.68 11.99
C HIS A 76 -8.12 -6.54 10.99
N VAL A 77 -9.01 -6.68 10.00
CA VAL A 77 -9.19 -5.60 9.02
C VAL A 77 -9.73 -4.36 9.70
N GLU A 78 -10.64 -4.53 10.64
CA GLU A 78 -11.19 -3.38 11.35
C GLU A 78 -10.13 -2.67 12.18
N GLU A 79 -9.26 -3.43 12.82
CA GLU A 79 -8.17 -2.82 13.59
C GLU A 79 -7.20 -2.09 12.65
N ALA A 80 -6.91 -2.71 11.51
CA ALA A 80 -6.04 -2.05 10.55
C ALA A 80 -6.64 -0.73 10.07
N ILE A 81 -7.94 -0.73 9.83
CA ILE A 81 -8.62 0.49 9.40
C ILE A 81 -8.44 1.59 10.44
N LYS A 82 -8.59 1.25 11.72
CA LYS A 82 -8.42 2.24 12.77
C LYS A 82 -7.00 2.81 12.78
N HIS A 83 -6.02 1.94 12.69
CA HIS A 83 -4.64 2.40 12.69
C HIS A 83 -4.34 3.24 11.47
N LEU A 84 -4.86 2.85 10.30
CA LEU A 84 -4.63 3.62 9.09
C LEU A 84 -5.31 4.99 9.16
N GLN A 85 -6.50 5.06 9.77
CA GLN A 85 -7.16 6.34 9.95
C GLN A 85 -6.36 7.25 10.85
N GLU A 86 -5.77 6.68 11.89
CA GLU A 86 -4.92 7.47 12.77
C GLU A 86 -3.67 7.95 12.04
N ALA A 87 -3.12 7.09 11.18
CA ALA A 87 -1.94 7.47 10.42
C ALA A 87 -2.25 8.66 9.50
N VAL A 88 -3.37 8.59 8.81
CA VAL A 88 -3.74 9.68 7.91
C VAL A 88 -3.93 10.97 8.69
N LYS A 89 -4.59 10.87 9.83
CA LYS A 89 -4.86 12.01 10.66
C LYS A 89 -3.56 12.62 11.19
N ASN A 90 -2.60 11.80 11.50
CA ASN A 90 -1.33 12.24 12.06
C ASN A 90 -0.23 12.41 11.03
N ALA A 91 -0.57 12.41 9.76
CA ALA A 91 0.45 12.44 8.71
C ALA A 91 1.46 13.58 8.86
N PRO A 92 1.07 14.78 9.29
CA PRO A 92 2.09 15.82 9.47
C PRO A 92 3.15 15.46 10.49
N GLN A 93 2.79 14.61 11.47
CA GLN A 93 3.77 14.13 12.43
C GLN A 93 4.23 12.78 11.92
N VAL A 94 5.22 12.82 11.04
CA VAL A 94 5.64 11.64 10.29
C VAL A 94 5.94 10.45 11.18
N GLU A 95 6.60 10.67 12.29
CA GLU A 95 6.98 9.54 13.13
C GLU A 95 5.78 8.86 13.77
N ALA A 96 4.82 9.66 14.22
CA ALA A 96 3.61 9.09 14.81
C ALA A 96 2.81 8.36 13.73
N ALA A 97 2.70 8.97 12.56
CA ALA A 97 1.96 8.36 11.46
C ALA A 97 2.61 7.05 11.04
N THR A 98 3.93 7.02 10.94
CA THR A 98 4.65 5.82 10.57
C THR A 98 4.35 4.70 11.56
N ARG A 99 4.35 5.02 12.85
CA ARG A 99 4.08 4.03 13.87
C ARG A 99 2.69 3.44 13.71
N HIS A 100 1.70 4.31 13.45
CA HIS A 100 0.35 3.80 13.26
C HIS A 100 0.25 2.88 12.06
N VAL A 101 0.94 3.21 10.96
CA VAL A 101 0.93 2.33 9.80
C VAL A 101 1.63 1.02 10.15
N GLU A 102 2.73 1.09 10.88
CA GLU A 102 3.42 -0.14 11.29
C GLU A 102 2.52 -1.02 12.12
N GLU A 103 1.66 -0.42 12.92
CA GLU A 103 0.72 -1.19 13.72
C GLU A 103 -0.37 -1.82 12.85
N ALA A 104 -0.70 -1.18 11.74
CA ALA A 104 -1.70 -1.74 10.82
C ALA A 104 -1.18 -2.95 10.06
N VAL A 105 0.12 -2.96 9.77
CA VAL A 105 0.70 -4.03 8.94
C VAL A 105 0.43 -5.44 9.47
N PRO A 106 0.68 -5.74 10.75
CA PRO A 106 0.43 -7.10 11.22
C PRO A 106 -1.04 -7.49 11.12
N HIS A 107 -1.95 -6.52 11.31
CA HIS A 107 -3.36 -6.84 11.18
C HIS A 107 -3.71 -7.17 9.72
N LEU A 108 -3.10 -6.47 8.78
CA LEU A 108 -3.38 -6.74 7.37
C LEU A 108 -2.72 -8.02 6.90
N SER A 109 -1.64 -8.43 7.53
CA SER A 109 -0.98 -9.66 7.14
C SER A 109 -1.51 -10.87 7.92
N ALA A 110 -2.40 -10.65 8.88
CA ALA A 110 -2.96 -11.77 9.63
C ALA A 110 -3.85 -12.62 8.71
N VAL A 111 -3.81 -13.91 8.94
CA VAL A 111 -4.60 -14.83 8.17
C VAL A 111 -5.65 -15.43 9.08
N ASP A 112 -6.88 -15.42 8.66
CA ASP A 112 -7.95 -15.99 9.50
C ASP A 112 -8.25 -17.42 9.20
#